data_82eeed7f5802a363e516dce86bfaf6b7
#
_entry.id   82eeed7f5802a363e516dce86bfaf6b7
#
_cell.length_a   1.000
_cell.length_b   1.000
_cell.length_c   1.000
_cell.angle_alpha   90.00
_cell.angle_beta   90.00
_cell.angle_gamma   90.00
#
_symmetry.space_group_name_H-M   'P 1'
#
loop_
_entity.id
_entity.type
_entity.pdbx_description
1 polymer ?
#
loop_
_entity_poly.entity_id
_entity_poly.type
_entity_poly.pdbx_seq_one_letter_code
_entity_poly.pdbx_strand_id
1 'polypeptide(L)'
;MGKKVLIIIPSYNGTGFLPDCLSSLSKITYPKDQYEILVVDDVSTDNSVEYIKNNWAEIKLIVNEKNLGFAKVNNIGLQYAIDNNFDYAYLLNQDTVVEPDFLDQAIAISEVDEKIGAVQSKLLLYHDQGKINSIGNEIHYLGFAFAGGYLSPNAELETREITYPSGACVLLKVKALKTVGLFNPDFFMYHEDTDLGWRLWLSDFKVLLAPKSVVYHKYEFSRSIKKYYYMERNRYLVLLQNYKIATLFLIFPAACIMDVAMFFYSFITGWWRQELLVYRYFFLPKTWAKILKTRRLVQKKRKVSDKEIIKRFVGKIDFQDIQNPLLKYIANPIFNLYWQIIKKIIWW
;
A
#
# COMPACT_ATOMS: atom_id res chain seq x y z
N MET A 1 21.04 -16.60 15.21
CA MET A 1 21.14 -15.14 15.29
C MET A 1 19.75 -14.57 15.02
N GLY A 2 19.32 -13.61 15.82
CA GLY A 2 18.05 -12.92 15.59
C GLY A 2 18.07 -12.09 14.30
N LYS A 3 16.91 -11.73 13.77
CA LYS A 3 16.77 -10.96 12.53
C LYS A 3 16.86 -9.47 12.82
N LYS A 4 17.67 -8.75 12.04
CA LYS A 4 17.77 -7.28 12.17
C LYS A 4 16.63 -6.59 11.44
N VAL A 5 15.88 -5.74 12.14
CA VAL A 5 14.70 -5.03 11.62
C VAL A 5 14.88 -3.52 11.72
N LEU A 6 14.61 -2.81 10.64
CA LEU A 6 14.44 -1.36 10.66
C LEU A 6 12.93 -1.04 10.66
N ILE A 7 12.43 -0.40 11.72
CA ILE A 7 11.08 0.17 11.77
C ILE A 7 11.14 1.57 11.19
N ILE A 8 10.42 1.82 10.10
CA ILE A 8 10.43 3.07 9.34
C ILE A 8 9.10 3.77 9.56
N ILE A 9 9.15 5.00 10.07
CA ILE A 9 7.97 5.84 10.34
C ILE A 9 8.04 7.09 9.47
N PRO A 10 7.24 7.17 8.38
CA PRO A 10 7.06 8.42 7.64
C PRO A 10 6.28 9.40 8.52
N SER A 11 6.79 10.61 8.70
CA SER A 11 6.17 11.63 9.53
C SER A 11 5.88 12.91 8.74
N TYR A 12 4.68 13.45 8.93
CA TYR A 12 4.29 14.76 8.46
C TYR A 12 3.22 15.35 9.38
N ASN A 13 3.54 16.45 10.08
CA ASN A 13 2.67 17.10 11.06
C ASN A 13 2.08 16.10 12.06
N GLY A 14 2.96 15.34 12.72
CA GLY A 14 2.62 14.17 13.52
C GLY A 14 2.48 14.43 15.02
N THR A 15 2.49 15.67 15.50
CA THR A 15 2.48 15.99 16.95
C THR A 15 1.34 15.31 17.71
N GLY A 16 0.17 15.13 17.09
CA GLY A 16 -1.00 14.46 17.69
C GLY A 16 -0.93 12.93 17.66
N PHE A 17 0.02 12.32 16.96
CA PHE A 17 0.10 10.89 16.73
C PHE A 17 1.39 10.25 17.27
N LEU A 18 2.52 10.89 17.05
CA LEU A 18 3.84 10.39 17.42
C LEU A 18 3.98 9.98 18.90
N PRO A 19 3.39 10.70 19.87
CA PRO A 19 3.51 10.31 21.28
C PRO A 19 3.01 8.89 21.54
N ASP A 20 1.83 8.53 21.05
CA ASP A 20 1.26 7.20 21.26
C ASP A 20 2.00 6.14 20.43
N CYS A 21 2.35 6.47 19.19
CA CYS A 21 3.09 5.57 18.31
C CYS A 21 4.44 5.18 18.93
N LEU A 22 5.27 6.15 19.29
CA LEU A 22 6.59 5.91 19.84
C LEU A 22 6.53 5.29 21.25
N SER A 23 5.55 5.70 22.08
CA SER A 23 5.31 5.06 23.38
C SER A 23 4.93 3.59 23.25
N SER A 24 4.17 3.19 22.23
CA SER A 24 3.85 1.77 22.00
C SER A 24 5.09 0.98 21.57
N LEU A 25 5.93 1.56 20.70
CA LEU A 25 7.17 0.95 20.25
C LEU A 25 8.22 0.76 21.37
N SER A 26 8.21 1.62 22.39
CA SER A 26 9.12 1.45 23.55
C SER A 26 8.82 0.23 24.40
N LYS A 27 7.64 -0.41 24.20
CA LYS A 27 7.14 -1.54 24.99
C LYS A 27 7.20 -2.88 24.23
N ILE A 28 7.75 -2.90 23.02
CA ILE A 28 7.77 -4.13 22.21
C ILE A 28 8.71 -5.17 22.82
N THR A 29 8.35 -6.43 22.62
CA THR A 29 9.06 -7.60 23.19
C THR A 29 10.28 -8.01 22.38
N TYR A 30 10.37 -7.56 21.13
CA TYR A 30 11.50 -7.88 20.25
C TYR A 30 12.83 -7.37 20.84
N PRO A 31 13.93 -8.13 20.80
CA PRO A 31 15.20 -7.74 21.44
C PRO A 31 15.72 -6.38 20.93
N LYS A 32 16.07 -5.48 21.87
CA LYS A 32 16.50 -4.10 21.56
C LYS A 32 17.71 -3.99 20.65
N ASP A 33 18.61 -4.96 20.71
CA ASP A 33 19.82 -5.03 19.89
C ASP A 33 19.54 -5.53 18.46
N GLN A 34 18.31 -5.93 18.16
CA GLN A 34 17.91 -6.48 16.87
C GLN A 34 16.98 -5.56 16.07
N TYR A 35 16.59 -4.42 16.60
CA TYR A 35 15.82 -3.45 15.81
C TYR A 35 16.32 -2.03 16.00
N GLU A 36 16.05 -1.21 15.00
CA GLU A 36 16.25 0.23 15.04
C GLU A 36 14.95 0.92 14.58
N ILE A 37 14.71 2.12 15.10
CA ILE A 37 13.59 2.98 14.66
C ILE A 37 14.17 4.15 13.90
N LEU A 38 13.65 4.38 12.69
CA LEU A 38 13.97 5.51 11.84
C LEU A 38 12.69 6.30 11.54
N VAL A 39 12.62 7.53 12.02
CA VAL A 39 11.60 8.49 11.61
C VAL A 39 12.14 9.31 10.44
N VAL A 40 11.37 9.38 9.35
CA VAL A 40 11.67 10.24 8.21
C VAL A 40 10.59 11.32 8.14
N ASP A 41 10.96 12.53 8.55
CA ASP A 41 10.06 13.68 8.58
C ASP A 41 10.02 14.38 7.21
N ASP A 42 8.81 14.60 6.71
CA ASP A 42 8.57 15.19 5.38
C ASP A 42 8.22 16.68 5.44
N VAL A 43 9.08 17.46 6.14
CA VAL A 43 8.93 18.90 6.33
C VAL A 43 7.71 19.24 7.20
N SER A 44 7.65 18.67 8.39
CA SER A 44 6.64 19.07 9.38
C SER A 44 6.79 20.54 9.76
N THR A 45 5.66 21.22 9.89
CA THR A 45 5.55 22.61 10.30
C THR A 45 5.05 22.78 11.74
N ASP A 46 4.71 21.65 12.37
CA ASP A 46 4.35 21.56 13.78
C ASP A 46 5.58 21.16 14.64
N ASN A 47 5.37 20.88 15.92
CA ASN A 47 6.44 20.54 16.85
C ASN A 47 6.93 19.07 16.75
N SER A 48 6.60 18.32 15.70
CA SER A 48 6.93 16.91 15.54
C SER A 48 8.43 16.64 15.66
N VAL A 49 9.25 17.40 14.95
CA VAL A 49 10.71 17.24 14.92
C VAL A 49 11.32 17.52 16.30
N GLU A 50 10.89 18.62 16.96
CA GLU A 50 11.36 18.97 18.30
C GLU A 50 10.93 17.95 19.34
N TYR A 51 9.69 17.43 19.24
CA TYR A 51 9.19 16.39 20.12
C TYR A 51 10.07 15.13 20.08
N ILE A 52 10.43 14.67 18.89
CA ILE A 52 11.28 13.50 18.72
C ILE A 52 12.66 13.77 19.32
N LYS A 53 13.31 14.88 18.99
CA LYS A 53 14.64 15.24 19.48
C LYS A 53 14.72 15.32 21.00
N ASN A 54 13.67 15.85 21.64
CA ASN A 54 13.68 16.10 23.09
C ASN A 54 13.30 14.86 23.90
N ASN A 55 12.51 13.92 23.37
CA ASN A 55 11.95 12.82 24.13
C ASN A 55 12.48 11.44 23.69
N TRP A 56 13.08 11.32 22.49
CA TRP A 56 13.45 10.05 21.85
C TRP A 56 14.84 10.13 21.19
N ALA A 57 15.85 10.49 21.97
CA ALA A 57 17.22 10.72 21.46
C ALA A 57 17.86 9.48 20.82
N GLU A 58 17.38 8.27 21.16
CA GLU A 58 17.84 7.00 20.59
C GLU A 58 17.23 6.71 19.20
N ILE A 59 16.17 7.41 18.81
CA ILE A 59 15.51 7.22 17.50
C ILE A 59 16.29 8.00 16.44
N LYS A 60 16.59 7.34 15.34
CA LYS A 60 17.16 8.01 14.18
C LYS A 60 16.11 8.90 13.51
N LEU A 61 16.48 10.15 13.24
CA LEU A 61 15.62 11.15 12.60
C LEU A 61 16.29 11.71 11.35
N ILE A 62 15.59 11.58 10.22
CA ILE A 62 15.93 12.27 8.98
C ILE A 62 14.85 13.31 8.71
N VAL A 63 15.24 14.57 8.48
CA VAL A 63 14.32 15.67 8.15
C VAL A 63 14.56 16.08 6.71
N ASN A 64 13.53 16.00 5.88
CA ASN A 64 13.61 16.39 4.48
C ASN A 64 13.58 17.92 4.33
N GLU A 65 14.15 18.44 3.24
CA GLU A 65 14.13 19.88 2.92
C GLU A 65 12.84 20.30 2.20
N LYS A 66 12.09 19.36 1.64
CA LYS A 66 10.83 19.58 0.91
C LYS A 66 9.92 18.37 1.02
N ASN A 67 8.63 18.58 0.87
CA ASN A 67 7.65 17.49 0.87
C ASN A 67 7.87 16.57 -0.34
N LEU A 68 8.24 15.33 -0.07
CA LEU A 68 8.54 14.29 -1.05
C LEU A 68 7.37 13.35 -1.30
N GLY A 69 6.40 13.30 -0.38
CA GLY A 69 5.27 12.40 -0.37
C GLY A 69 5.62 11.00 0.12
N PHE A 70 4.57 10.25 0.47
CA PHE A 70 4.65 8.97 1.19
C PHE A 70 5.60 7.95 0.53
N ALA A 71 5.52 7.78 -0.79
CA ALA A 71 6.35 6.82 -1.51
C ALA A 71 7.85 7.11 -1.38
N LYS A 72 8.27 8.37 -1.53
CA LYS A 72 9.69 8.74 -1.45
C LYS A 72 10.20 8.76 -0.03
N VAL A 73 9.39 9.21 0.92
CA VAL A 73 9.74 9.23 2.34
C VAL A 73 10.03 7.82 2.83
N ASN A 74 9.15 6.87 2.54
CA ASN A 74 9.40 5.46 2.86
C ASN A 74 10.63 4.91 2.12
N ASN A 75 10.86 5.31 0.86
CA ASN A 75 12.04 4.86 0.13
C ASN A 75 13.36 5.29 0.76
N ILE A 76 13.41 6.44 1.44
CA ILE A 76 14.60 6.84 2.21
C ILE A 76 14.91 5.79 3.29
N GLY A 77 13.90 5.39 4.06
CA GLY A 77 14.05 4.35 5.08
C GLY A 77 14.33 2.97 4.49
N LEU A 78 13.64 2.59 3.41
CA LEU A 78 13.86 1.31 2.74
C LEU A 78 15.28 1.22 2.14
N GLN A 79 15.79 2.30 1.57
CA GLN A 79 17.17 2.36 1.08
C GLN A 79 18.17 2.26 2.23
N TYR A 80 17.90 2.98 3.34
CA TYR A 80 18.72 2.86 4.56
C TYR A 80 18.78 1.40 5.07
N ALA A 81 17.64 0.68 5.06
CA ALA A 81 17.61 -0.74 5.44
C ALA A 81 18.48 -1.62 4.53
N ILE A 82 18.48 -1.34 3.22
CA ILE A 82 19.29 -2.06 2.24
C ILE A 82 20.79 -1.79 2.45
N ASP A 83 21.18 -0.53 2.63
CA ASP A 83 22.57 -0.08 2.73
C ASP A 83 23.23 -0.52 4.03
N ASN A 84 22.44 -0.67 5.11
CA ASN A 84 22.90 -1.11 6.42
C ASN A 84 22.64 -2.60 6.70
N ASN A 85 22.31 -3.39 5.65
CA ASN A 85 22.16 -4.85 5.73
C ASN A 85 21.17 -5.35 6.77
N PHE A 86 20.02 -4.67 6.93
CA PHE A 86 18.90 -5.22 7.68
C PHE A 86 18.30 -6.42 6.95
N ASP A 87 17.76 -7.39 7.71
CA ASP A 87 17.01 -8.52 7.14
C ASP A 87 15.63 -8.09 6.69
N TYR A 88 15.02 -7.18 7.48
CA TYR A 88 13.66 -6.68 7.29
C TYR A 88 13.58 -5.17 7.43
N ALA A 89 12.62 -4.60 6.74
CA ALA A 89 12.12 -3.24 6.95
C ALA A 89 10.64 -3.33 7.32
N TYR A 90 10.24 -2.76 8.46
CA TYR A 90 8.85 -2.66 8.86
C TYR A 90 8.36 -1.24 8.61
N LEU A 91 7.43 -1.06 7.66
CA LEU A 91 6.76 0.23 7.48
C LEU A 91 5.66 0.37 8.52
N LEU A 92 5.64 1.47 9.23
CA LEU A 92 4.67 1.77 10.27
C LEU A 92 4.25 3.24 10.18
N ASN A 93 2.97 3.52 9.97
CA ASN A 93 2.47 4.90 9.94
C ASN A 93 2.57 5.56 11.33
N GLN A 94 2.79 6.88 11.36
CA GLN A 94 2.88 7.68 12.60
C GLN A 94 1.59 7.66 13.43
N ASP A 95 0.43 7.41 12.82
CA ASP A 95 -0.91 7.38 13.42
C ASP A 95 -1.35 5.97 13.84
N THR A 96 -0.35 5.12 14.19
CA THR A 96 -0.58 3.75 14.65
C THR A 96 -0.12 3.54 16.09
N VAL A 97 -0.69 2.51 16.72
CA VAL A 97 -0.27 1.97 18.02
C VAL A 97 -0.12 0.46 17.86
N VAL A 98 0.95 -0.13 18.38
CA VAL A 98 1.26 -1.55 18.19
C VAL A 98 1.07 -2.36 19.47
N GLU A 99 0.68 -3.64 19.33
CA GLU A 99 0.78 -4.60 20.42
C GLU A 99 2.26 -4.97 20.69
N PRO A 100 2.64 -5.29 21.94
CA PRO A 100 4.03 -5.52 22.30
C PRO A 100 4.74 -6.59 21.46
N ASP A 101 4.06 -7.66 21.07
CA ASP A 101 4.62 -8.79 20.32
C ASP A 101 4.40 -8.72 18.80
N PHE A 102 3.90 -7.58 18.28
CA PHE A 102 3.52 -7.46 16.86
C PHE A 102 4.65 -7.82 15.90
N LEU A 103 5.88 -7.44 16.25
CA LEU A 103 7.04 -7.66 15.40
C LEU A 103 7.48 -9.13 15.40
N ASP A 104 7.48 -9.77 16.59
CA ASP A 104 7.75 -11.20 16.73
C ASP A 104 6.78 -12.04 15.91
N GLN A 105 5.48 -11.70 15.98
CA GLN A 105 4.41 -12.39 15.24
C GLN A 105 4.56 -12.23 13.72
N ALA A 106 4.93 -11.03 13.25
CA ALA A 106 5.13 -10.79 11.82
C ALA A 106 6.36 -11.53 11.28
N ILE A 107 7.48 -11.53 12.02
CA ILE A 107 8.70 -12.23 11.65
C ILE A 107 8.48 -13.74 11.64
N ALA A 108 7.82 -14.29 12.66
CA ALA A 108 7.52 -15.72 12.73
C ALA A 108 6.82 -16.22 11.44
N ILE A 109 5.85 -15.44 10.92
CA ILE A 109 5.19 -15.77 9.65
C ILE A 109 6.15 -15.62 8.46
N SER A 110 6.99 -14.57 8.44
CA SER A 110 7.91 -14.35 7.31
C SER A 110 9.00 -15.43 7.19
N GLU A 111 9.35 -16.08 8.29
CA GLU A 111 10.41 -17.11 8.32
C GLU A 111 9.90 -18.52 7.95
N VAL A 112 8.59 -18.71 7.78
CA VAL A 112 8.01 -20.03 7.39
C VAL A 112 8.43 -20.43 5.96
N ASP A 113 8.56 -19.44 5.05
CA ASP A 113 8.93 -19.69 3.65
C ASP A 113 9.81 -18.54 3.11
N GLU A 114 10.90 -18.90 2.49
CA GLU A 114 11.84 -17.95 1.84
C GLU A 114 11.15 -17.07 0.76
N LYS A 115 10.08 -17.57 0.17
CA LYS A 115 9.29 -16.85 -0.84
C LYS A 115 8.38 -15.77 -0.26
N ILE A 116 8.21 -15.69 1.06
CA ILE A 116 7.43 -14.62 1.67
C ILE A 116 8.24 -13.33 1.58
N GLY A 117 7.72 -12.38 0.76
CA GLY A 117 8.36 -11.08 0.52
C GLY A 117 7.79 -9.96 1.40
N ALA A 118 6.53 -10.11 1.82
CA ALA A 118 5.84 -9.14 2.66
C ALA A 118 4.85 -9.83 3.60
N VAL A 119 4.72 -9.28 4.82
CA VAL A 119 3.75 -9.73 5.82
C VAL A 119 3.03 -8.50 6.39
N GLN A 120 1.72 -8.42 6.20
CA GLN A 120 0.90 -7.37 6.80
C GLN A 120 0.44 -7.80 8.19
N SER A 121 0.54 -6.91 9.17
CA SER A 121 -0.12 -7.06 10.45
C SER A 121 -1.63 -6.88 10.33
N LYS A 122 -2.41 -7.51 11.21
CA LYS A 122 -3.85 -7.23 11.34
C LYS A 122 -4.03 -5.79 11.81
N LEU A 123 -4.67 -4.96 11.00
CA LEU A 123 -4.89 -3.56 11.26
C LEU A 123 -6.31 -3.35 11.79
N LEU A 124 -6.43 -2.90 13.03
CA LEU A 124 -7.68 -2.61 13.71
C LEU A 124 -7.92 -1.10 13.79
N LEU A 125 -9.16 -0.68 13.94
CA LEU A 125 -9.48 0.72 14.23
C LEU A 125 -9.10 1.05 15.68
N TYR A 126 -8.37 2.15 15.90
CA TYR A 126 -7.92 2.56 17.23
C TYR A 126 -9.09 2.91 18.16
N HIS A 127 -10.09 3.64 17.63
CA HIS A 127 -11.26 4.10 18.42
C HIS A 127 -12.36 3.04 18.52
N ASP A 128 -12.29 1.94 17.76
CA ASP A 128 -13.24 0.82 17.82
C ASP A 128 -12.48 -0.48 17.55
N GLN A 129 -11.74 -0.96 18.55
CA GLN A 129 -10.87 -2.15 18.47
C GLN A 129 -11.62 -3.46 18.16
N GLY A 130 -12.95 -3.44 18.30
CA GLY A 130 -13.82 -4.51 17.85
C GLY A 130 -13.97 -4.58 16.32
N LYS A 131 -13.42 -3.62 15.57
CA LYS A 131 -13.55 -3.55 14.11
C LYS A 131 -12.21 -3.53 13.39
N ILE A 132 -12.22 -4.16 12.23
CA ILE A 132 -11.09 -4.25 11.33
C ILE A 132 -10.97 -2.95 10.53
N ASN A 133 -9.74 -2.43 10.42
CA ASN A 133 -9.38 -1.42 9.44
C ASN A 133 -8.90 -2.11 8.14
N SER A 134 -7.98 -3.09 8.22
CA SER A 134 -7.55 -3.91 7.08
C SER A 134 -6.98 -5.26 7.52
N ILE A 135 -7.36 -6.30 6.83
CA ILE A 135 -6.81 -7.67 6.93
C ILE A 135 -6.24 -8.15 5.59
N GLY A 136 -5.51 -7.28 4.93
CA GLY A 136 -5.08 -7.38 3.55
C GLY A 136 -5.99 -6.57 2.64
N ASN A 137 -5.43 -6.02 1.58
CA ASN A 137 -6.16 -5.15 0.67
C ASN A 137 -6.48 -5.87 -0.63
N GLU A 138 -7.49 -5.40 -1.34
CA GLU A 138 -8.00 -5.99 -2.57
C GLU A 138 -7.76 -5.08 -3.77
N ILE A 139 -7.50 -5.69 -4.93
CA ILE A 139 -7.36 -4.99 -6.22
C ILE A 139 -8.52 -5.42 -7.13
N HIS A 140 -9.30 -4.46 -7.57
CA HIS A 140 -10.23 -4.66 -8.66
C HIS A 140 -9.48 -4.73 -10.00
N TYR A 141 -9.93 -5.55 -10.94
CA TYR A 141 -9.22 -5.75 -12.22
C TYR A 141 -9.01 -4.47 -13.05
N LEU A 142 -9.78 -3.40 -12.79
CA LEU A 142 -9.58 -2.06 -13.35
C LEU A 142 -8.68 -1.16 -12.49
N GLY A 143 -7.95 -1.72 -11.52
CA GLY A 143 -6.95 -1.02 -10.73
C GLY A 143 -7.46 -0.29 -9.51
N PHE A 144 -8.77 -0.28 -9.21
CA PHE A 144 -9.25 0.21 -7.92
C PHE A 144 -8.70 -0.65 -6.80
N ALA A 145 -8.30 -0.01 -5.71
CA ALA A 145 -7.66 -0.66 -4.58
C ALA A 145 -8.34 -0.19 -3.28
N PHE A 146 -8.65 -1.14 -2.39
CA PHE A 146 -9.39 -0.86 -1.16
C PHE A 146 -9.04 -1.86 -0.05
N ALA A 147 -9.33 -1.46 1.19
CA ALA A 147 -9.05 -2.27 2.37
C ALA A 147 -10.00 -3.47 2.45
N GLY A 148 -9.44 -4.66 2.57
CA GLY A 148 -10.23 -5.87 2.80
C GLY A 148 -10.69 -5.97 4.25
N GLY A 149 -11.97 -6.31 4.45
CA GLY A 149 -12.58 -6.52 5.75
C GLY A 149 -12.89 -5.23 6.54
N TYR A 150 -12.84 -4.05 5.91
CA TYR A 150 -13.11 -2.79 6.59
C TYR A 150 -14.46 -2.78 7.31
N LEU A 151 -14.46 -2.33 8.58
CA LEU A 151 -15.61 -2.29 9.51
C LEU A 151 -16.22 -3.66 9.88
N SER A 152 -15.68 -4.77 9.36
CA SER A 152 -16.12 -6.09 9.82
C SER A 152 -15.67 -6.35 11.26
N PRO A 153 -16.37 -7.22 12.01
CA PRO A 153 -15.98 -7.56 13.37
C PRO A 153 -14.57 -8.13 13.44
N ASN A 154 -13.82 -7.78 14.49
CA ASN A 154 -12.52 -8.37 14.79
C ASN A 154 -12.73 -9.82 15.27
N ALA A 155 -12.60 -10.77 14.36
CA ALA A 155 -12.68 -12.19 14.62
C ALA A 155 -11.29 -12.84 14.62
N GLU A 156 -11.20 -14.08 15.11
CA GLU A 156 -10.03 -14.90 14.90
C GLU A 156 -9.85 -15.21 13.42
N LEU A 157 -8.63 -15.10 12.96
CA LEU A 157 -8.25 -15.30 11.57
C LEU A 157 -7.04 -16.21 11.49
N GLU A 158 -6.93 -16.93 10.39
CA GLU A 158 -5.74 -17.69 10.04
C GLU A 158 -4.81 -16.88 9.13
N THR A 159 -3.53 -17.26 9.15
CA THR A 159 -2.54 -16.77 8.19
C THR A 159 -2.97 -17.15 6.78
N ARG A 160 -2.97 -16.17 5.87
CA ARG A 160 -3.41 -16.36 4.48
C ARG A 160 -2.69 -15.45 3.51
N GLU A 161 -2.72 -15.82 2.24
CA GLU A 161 -2.31 -14.93 1.15
C GLU A 161 -3.28 -13.75 1.02
N ILE A 162 -2.71 -12.56 0.77
CA ILE A 162 -3.46 -11.32 0.51
C ILE A 162 -2.97 -10.70 -0.79
N THR A 163 -3.81 -9.91 -1.45
CA THR A 163 -3.49 -9.36 -2.77
C THR A 163 -2.35 -8.34 -2.69
N TYR A 164 -2.42 -7.41 -1.73
CA TYR A 164 -1.32 -6.50 -1.41
C TYR A 164 -1.44 -6.03 0.05
N PRO A 165 -0.31 -5.65 0.68
CA PRO A 165 -0.31 -5.19 2.06
C PRO A 165 -0.64 -3.71 2.15
N SER A 166 -1.22 -3.26 3.27
CA SER A 166 -1.30 -1.85 3.60
C SER A 166 0.08 -1.29 3.95
N GLY A 167 0.46 -0.18 3.35
CA GLY A 167 1.68 0.55 3.71
C GLY A 167 1.71 1.08 5.14
N ALA A 168 0.58 1.03 5.86
CA ALA A 168 0.48 1.50 7.24
C ALA A 168 1.13 0.55 8.26
N CYS A 169 1.20 -0.77 7.96
CA CYS A 169 1.77 -1.78 8.87
C CYS A 169 2.22 -3.02 8.11
N VAL A 170 3.42 -3.02 7.56
CA VAL A 170 3.93 -4.14 6.76
C VAL A 170 5.39 -4.43 7.02
N LEU A 171 5.72 -5.69 7.30
CA LEU A 171 7.07 -6.23 7.31
C LEU A 171 7.47 -6.60 5.88
N LEU A 172 8.56 -6.03 5.38
CA LEU A 172 9.12 -6.27 4.05
C LEU A 172 10.48 -6.97 4.17
N LYS A 173 10.66 -8.10 3.49
CA LYS A 173 11.94 -8.79 3.43
C LYS A 173 12.90 -8.00 2.52
N VAL A 174 14.03 -7.54 3.04
CA VAL A 174 15.00 -6.71 2.29
C VAL A 174 15.51 -7.44 1.04
N LYS A 175 15.69 -8.76 1.11
CA LYS A 175 16.03 -9.60 -0.06
C LYS A 175 14.99 -9.50 -1.19
N ALA A 176 13.69 -9.44 -0.83
CA ALA A 176 12.63 -9.25 -1.81
C ALA A 176 12.67 -7.84 -2.43
N LEU A 177 12.89 -6.80 -1.60
CA LEU A 177 13.03 -5.42 -2.09
C LEU A 177 14.21 -5.25 -3.06
N LYS A 178 15.36 -5.86 -2.76
CA LYS A 178 16.52 -5.88 -3.70
C LYS A 178 16.14 -6.49 -5.07
N THR A 179 15.21 -7.44 -5.07
CA THR A 179 14.72 -8.09 -6.30
C THR A 179 13.69 -7.23 -7.02
N VAL A 180 12.61 -6.82 -6.35
CA VAL A 180 11.47 -6.14 -7.01
C VAL A 180 11.69 -4.64 -7.17
N GLY A 181 12.53 -4.03 -6.33
CA GLY A 181 12.75 -2.59 -6.20
C GLY A 181 11.83 -1.98 -5.15
N LEU A 182 12.08 -0.71 -4.83
CA LEU A 182 11.36 0.07 -3.83
C LEU A 182 10.01 0.58 -4.37
N PHE A 183 9.32 1.44 -3.63
CA PHE A 183 8.15 2.15 -4.14
C PHE A 183 8.50 2.98 -5.39
N ASN A 184 7.60 3.02 -6.35
CA ASN A 184 7.78 3.92 -7.48
C ASN A 184 7.60 5.38 -7.01
N PRO A 185 8.64 6.23 -7.10
CA PRO A 185 8.61 7.59 -6.57
C PRO A 185 7.64 8.52 -7.31
N ASP A 186 7.15 8.14 -8.49
CA ASP A 186 6.18 8.93 -9.25
C ASP A 186 4.77 8.86 -8.65
N PHE A 187 4.48 7.91 -7.75
CA PHE A 187 3.16 7.83 -7.10
C PHE A 187 2.89 8.99 -6.15
N PHE A 188 3.86 9.49 -5.45
CA PHE A 188 3.73 10.48 -4.38
C PHE A 188 2.97 9.93 -3.17
N MET A 189 1.68 9.58 -3.34
CA MET A 189 0.83 8.92 -2.34
C MET A 189 -0.30 8.14 -3.05
N TYR A 190 -0.81 7.11 -2.39
CA TYR A 190 -1.82 6.14 -2.86
C TYR A 190 -1.32 5.25 -4.01
N HIS A 191 -1.65 3.97 -3.94
CA HIS A 191 -1.27 2.90 -4.87
C HIS A 191 0.22 2.51 -4.91
N GLU A 192 1.12 3.14 -4.14
CA GLU A 192 2.51 2.70 -4.04
C GLU A 192 2.62 1.30 -3.41
N ASP A 193 1.78 1.01 -2.42
CA ASP A 193 1.66 -0.29 -1.75
C ASP A 193 0.98 -1.32 -2.66
N THR A 194 -0.05 -0.91 -3.40
CA THR A 194 -0.71 -1.72 -4.44
C THR A 194 0.30 -2.16 -5.51
N ASP A 195 1.10 -1.22 -6.02
CA ASP A 195 2.13 -1.50 -7.02
C ASP A 195 3.22 -2.43 -6.47
N LEU A 196 3.71 -2.19 -5.25
CA LEU A 196 4.73 -3.04 -4.63
C LEU A 196 4.20 -4.46 -4.39
N GLY A 197 2.99 -4.58 -3.84
CA GLY A 197 2.34 -5.87 -3.62
C GLY A 197 2.19 -6.66 -4.93
N TRP A 198 1.74 -5.99 -6.00
CA TRP A 198 1.62 -6.61 -7.31
C TRP A 198 2.98 -7.05 -7.87
N ARG A 199 4.02 -6.22 -7.77
CA ARG A 199 5.39 -6.57 -8.20
C ARG A 199 5.99 -7.72 -7.41
N LEU A 200 5.69 -7.84 -6.12
CA LEU A 200 6.08 -9.01 -5.31
C LEU A 200 5.51 -10.29 -5.92
N TRP A 201 4.19 -10.33 -6.15
CA TRP A 201 3.54 -11.47 -6.80
C TRP A 201 4.09 -11.76 -8.20
N LEU A 202 4.31 -10.74 -9.02
CA LEU A 202 4.90 -10.90 -10.36
C LEU A 202 6.29 -11.54 -10.32
N SER A 203 7.03 -11.35 -9.25
CA SER A 203 8.38 -11.86 -9.04
C SER A 203 8.43 -13.19 -8.27
N ASP A 204 7.29 -13.87 -8.09
CA ASP A 204 7.10 -15.13 -7.36
C ASP A 204 7.36 -15.03 -5.85
N PHE A 205 7.16 -13.84 -5.26
CA PHE A 205 7.08 -13.69 -3.82
C PHE A 205 5.63 -13.72 -3.34
N LYS A 206 5.42 -14.23 -2.14
CA LYS A 206 4.12 -14.26 -1.45
C LYS A 206 3.94 -13.02 -0.58
N VAL A 207 2.69 -12.61 -0.43
CA VAL A 207 2.28 -11.55 0.49
C VAL A 207 1.24 -12.15 1.43
N LEU A 208 1.51 -12.12 2.73
CA LEU A 208 0.68 -12.80 3.74
C LEU A 208 0.12 -11.82 4.77
N LEU A 209 -0.98 -12.23 5.39
CA LEU A 209 -1.52 -11.65 6.62
C LEU A 209 -0.96 -12.41 7.82
N ALA A 210 -0.45 -11.68 8.82
CA ALA A 210 -0.13 -12.19 10.15
C ALA A 210 -1.24 -11.77 11.14
N PRO A 211 -2.25 -12.60 11.38
CA PRO A 211 -3.42 -12.19 12.15
C PRO A 211 -3.14 -11.97 13.65
N LYS A 212 -2.05 -12.55 14.18
CA LYS A 212 -1.60 -12.35 15.57
C LYS A 212 -0.70 -11.13 15.74
N SER A 213 -0.11 -10.61 14.66
CA SER A 213 0.57 -9.32 14.66
C SER A 213 -0.47 -8.21 14.58
N VAL A 214 -0.70 -7.47 15.68
CA VAL A 214 -1.79 -6.51 15.79
C VAL A 214 -1.28 -5.09 15.85
N VAL A 215 -1.87 -4.24 15.02
CA VAL A 215 -1.61 -2.80 14.96
C VAL A 215 -2.96 -2.06 14.97
N TYR A 216 -3.06 -1.02 15.78
CA TYR A 216 -4.23 -0.13 15.85
C TYR A 216 -3.96 1.12 15.04
N HIS A 217 -4.89 1.54 14.20
CA HIS A 217 -4.75 2.69 13.33
C HIS A 217 -5.76 3.78 13.72
N LYS A 218 -5.28 4.98 13.99
CA LYS A 218 -6.09 6.18 14.21
C LYS A 218 -6.59 6.72 12.88
N TYR A 219 -7.22 5.82 12.12
CA TYR A 219 -7.59 6.06 10.73
C TYR A 219 -8.65 7.13 10.61
N GLU A 220 -8.32 8.19 9.89
CA GLU A 220 -9.25 9.19 9.41
C GLU A 220 -9.13 9.29 7.89
N PHE A 221 -10.18 8.89 7.19
CA PHE A 221 -10.15 9.02 5.73
C PHE A 221 -10.21 10.50 5.35
N SER A 222 -9.08 11.04 4.91
CA SER A 222 -8.98 12.44 4.49
C SER A 222 -9.99 12.77 3.39
N ARG A 223 -10.82 13.79 3.63
CA ARG A 223 -11.80 14.31 2.67
C ARG A 223 -11.18 15.28 1.65
N SER A 224 -9.85 15.41 1.61
CA SER A 224 -9.19 16.31 0.68
C SER A 224 -9.46 15.92 -0.78
N ILE A 225 -10.02 16.84 -1.55
CA ILE A 225 -10.31 16.65 -2.99
C ILE A 225 -9.03 16.34 -3.79
N LYS A 226 -7.87 16.85 -3.35
CA LYS A 226 -6.58 16.59 -4.02
C LYS A 226 -6.22 15.11 -4.09
N LYS A 227 -6.70 14.27 -3.16
CA LYS A 227 -6.43 12.83 -3.16
C LYS A 227 -6.93 12.15 -4.44
N TYR A 228 -8.07 12.56 -4.99
CA TYR A 228 -8.66 11.95 -6.19
C TYR A 228 -7.75 12.03 -7.40
N TYR A 229 -6.96 13.11 -7.55
CA TYR A 229 -5.95 13.21 -8.59
C TYR A 229 -4.92 12.07 -8.49
N TYR A 230 -4.38 11.83 -7.29
CA TYR A 230 -3.38 10.78 -7.11
C TYR A 230 -4.00 9.40 -7.24
N MET A 231 -5.17 9.16 -6.65
CA MET A 231 -5.86 7.86 -6.71
C MET A 231 -6.14 7.47 -8.16
N GLU A 232 -6.77 8.34 -8.97
CA GLU A 232 -7.09 8.04 -10.35
C GLU A 232 -5.84 7.93 -11.24
N ARG A 233 -4.93 8.89 -11.16
CA ARG A 233 -3.68 8.82 -11.92
C ARG A 233 -2.90 7.54 -11.63
N ASN A 234 -2.75 7.19 -10.36
CA ASN A 234 -1.95 6.06 -9.93
C ASN A 234 -2.63 4.73 -10.25
N ARG A 235 -3.95 4.67 -10.24
CA ARG A 235 -4.73 3.54 -10.72
C ARG A 235 -4.32 3.14 -12.15
N TYR A 236 -4.26 4.09 -13.06
CA TYR A 236 -3.78 3.83 -14.43
C TYR A 236 -2.31 3.44 -14.48
N LEU A 237 -1.46 4.10 -13.69
CA LEU A 237 -0.04 3.77 -13.65
C LEU A 237 0.19 2.32 -13.23
N VAL A 238 -0.51 1.85 -12.20
CA VAL A 238 -0.44 0.45 -11.74
C VAL A 238 -0.85 -0.51 -12.85
N LEU A 239 -1.96 -0.27 -13.54
CA LEU A 239 -2.41 -1.12 -14.65
C LEU A 239 -1.40 -1.17 -15.79
N LEU A 240 -0.97 0.01 -16.27
CA LEU A 240 -0.08 0.15 -17.41
C LEU A 240 1.31 -0.45 -17.16
N GLN A 241 1.79 -0.41 -15.92
CA GLN A 241 3.11 -0.93 -15.56
C GLN A 241 3.10 -2.44 -15.32
N ASN A 242 2.03 -2.98 -14.73
CA ASN A 242 2.01 -4.33 -14.22
C ASN A 242 1.34 -5.36 -15.14
N TYR A 243 0.21 -5.07 -15.77
CA TYR A 243 -0.41 -6.03 -16.71
C TYR A 243 0.41 -6.25 -17.98
N LYS A 244 0.27 -7.43 -18.59
CA LYS A 244 0.68 -7.63 -19.99
C LYS A 244 -0.21 -6.83 -20.94
N ILE A 245 0.33 -6.48 -22.12
CA ILE A 245 -0.41 -5.67 -23.11
C ILE A 245 -1.71 -6.37 -23.52
N ALA A 246 -1.70 -7.68 -23.74
CA ALA A 246 -2.90 -8.44 -24.10
C ALA A 246 -4.00 -8.32 -23.05
N THR A 247 -3.66 -8.34 -21.76
CA THR A 247 -4.63 -8.13 -20.67
C THR A 247 -5.19 -6.71 -20.69
N LEU A 248 -4.33 -5.71 -20.94
CA LEU A 248 -4.77 -4.30 -21.05
C LEU A 248 -5.79 -4.14 -22.19
N PHE A 249 -5.60 -4.79 -23.34
CA PHE A 249 -6.58 -4.79 -24.43
C PHE A 249 -7.92 -5.43 -24.03
N LEU A 250 -7.88 -6.52 -23.26
CA LEU A 250 -9.11 -7.19 -22.81
C LEU A 250 -9.89 -6.35 -21.79
N ILE A 251 -9.22 -5.64 -20.89
CA ILE A 251 -9.92 -4.80 -19.90
C ILE A 251 -10.30 -3.43 -20.45
N PHE A 252 -9.74 -3.01 -21.59
CA PHE A 252 -9.93 -1.67 -22.16
C PHE A 252 -11.39 -1.26 -22.37
N PRO A 253 -12.31 -2.10 -22.93
CA PRO A 253 -13.73 -1.71 -23.07
C PRO A 253 -14.37 -1.37 -21.72
N ALA A 254 -14.13 -2.19 -20.70
CA ALA A 254 -14.66 -1.94 -19.36
C ALA A 254 -14.02 -0.70 -18.72
N ALA A 255 -12.71 -0.47 -18.94
CA ALA A 255 -12.03 0.73 -18.50
C ALA A 255 -12.66 1.99 -19.10
N CYS A 256 -12.91 2.02 -20.40
CA CYS A 256 -13.56 3.16 -21.08
C CYS A 256 -14.95 3.47 -20.50
N ILE A 257 -15.78 2.44 -20.26
CA ILE A 257 -17.10 2.62 -19.65
C ILE A 257 -16.97 3.19 -18.23
N MET A 258 -16.03 2.64 -17.44
CA MET A 258 -15.77 3.12 -16.09
C MET A 258 -15.28 4.58 -16.09
N ASP A 259 -14.39 4.93 -17.01
CA ASP A 259 -13.83 6.29 -17.12
C ASP A 259 -14.89 7.32 -17.46
N VAL A 260 -15.80 6.98 -18.38
CA VAL A 260 -16.95 7.84 -18.68
C VAL A 260 -17.83 8.02 -17.42
N ALA A 261 -18.11 6.93 -16.70
CA ALA A 261 -18.90 7.00 -15.47
C ALA A 261 -18.19 7.84 -14.39
N MET A 262 -16.88 7.66 -14.20
CA MET A 262 -16.06 8.44 -13.24
C MET A 262 -16.00 9.91 -13.63
N PHE A 263 -15.90 10.24 -14.91
CA PHE A 263 -15.93 11.61 -15.39
C PHE A 263 -17.23 12.30 -14.97
N PHE A 264 -18.40 11.73 -15.26
CA PHE A 264 -19.69 12.28 -14.84
C PHE A 264 -19.83 12.33 -13.31
N TYR A 265 -19.39 11.28 -12.61
CA TYR A 265 -19.40 11.24 -11.14
C TYR A 265 -18.55 12.36 -10.54
N SER A 266 -17.42 12.69 -11.16
CA SER A 266 -16.53 13.76 -10.72
C SER A 266 -17.18 15.15 -10.74
N PHE A 267 -18.11 15.40 -11.70
CA PHE A 267 -18.89 16.63 -11.72
C PHE A 267 -19.90 16.68 -10.57
N ILE A 268 -20.60 15.57 -10.31
CA ILE A 268 -21.61 15.50 -9.25
C ILE A 268 -20.94 15.69 -7.86
N THR A 269 -19.74 15.16 -7.69
CA THR A 269 -18.99 15.17 -6.41
C THR A 269 -17.97 16.30 -6.31
N GLY A 270 -17.83 17.14 -7.34
CA GLY A 270 -17.05 18.39 -7.29
C GLY A 270 -15.54 18.27 -7.53
N TRP A 271 -15.02 17.09 -7.93
CA TRP A 271 -13.59 16.90 -8.19
C TRP A 271 -13.20 16.78 -9.68
N TRP A 272 -14.08 17.19 -10.59
CA TRP A 272 -13.86 17.14 -12.04
C TRP A 272 -12.55 17.82 -12.51
N ARG A 273 -12.07 18.86 -11.77
CA ARG A 273 -10.80 19.52 -12.10
C ARG A 273 -9.62 18.55 -11.91
N GLN A 274 -9.66 17.70 -10.89
CA GLN A 274 -8.65 16.67 -10.64
C GLN A 274 -8.64 15.63 -11.75
N GLU A 275 -9.83 15.25 -12.24
CA GLU A 275 -9.98 14.34 -13.37
C GLU A 275 -9.36 14.91 -14.66
N LEU A 276 -9.60 16.19 -14.97
CA LEU A 276 -8.94 16.85 -16.09
C LEU A 276 -7.42 16.91 -15.96
N LEU A 277 -6.89 17.07 -14.74
CA LEU A 277 -5.44 16.99 -14.47
C LEU A 277 -4.89 15.59 -14.73
N VAL A 278 -5.65 14.53 -14.44
CA VAL A 278 -5.27 13.15 -14.76
C VAL A 278 -5.18 12.98 -16.27
N TYR A 279 -6.17 13.41 -17.05
CA TYR A 279 -6.09 13.34 -18.50
C TYR A 279 -4.92 14.15 -19.04
N ARG A 280 -4.71 15.37 -18.58
CA ARG A 280 -3.55 16.20 -18.94
C ARG A 280 -2.23 15.46 -18.68
N TYR A 281 -2.10 14.75 -17.54
CA TYR A 281 -0.89 13.99 -17.21
C TYR A 281 -0.60 12.93 -18.28
N PHE A 282 -1.61 12.19 -18.75
CA PHE A 282 -1.44 11.14 -19.76
C PHE A 282 -1.32 11.68 -21.20
N PHE A 283 -1.67 12.94 -21.46
CA PHE A 283 -1.39 13.58 -22.76
C PHE A 283 0.09 14.00 -22.94
N LEU A 284 0.88 14.03 -21.88
CA LEU A 284 2.28 14.45 -21.96
C LEU A 284 3.20 13.31 -22.45
N PRO A 285 3.98 13.48 -23.55
CA PRO A 285 4.90 12.44 -24.05
C PRO A 285 5.92 11.97 -23.01
N LYS A 286 6.41 12.87 -22.15
CA LYS A 286 7.32 12.55 -21.04
C LYS A 286 6.73 11.55 -20.04
N THR A 287 5.43 11.56 -19.85
CA THR A 287 4.73 10.59 -18.99
C THR A 287 4.85 9.18 -19.56
N TRP A 288 4.61 9.01 -20.86
CA TRP A 288 4.71 7.71 -21.51
C TRP A 288 6.14 7.18 -21.51
N ALA A 289 7.15 8.05 -21.68
CA ALA A 289 8.55 7.65 -21.56
C ALA A 289 8.85 7.04 -20.17
N LYS A 290 8.35 7.66 -19.10
CA LYS A 290 8.47 7.14 -17.72
C LYS A 290 7.71 5.82 -17.53
N ILE A 291 6.45 5.77 -17.97
CA ILE A 291 5.62 4.56 -17.87
C ILE A 291 6.30 3.39 -18.58
N LEU A 292 6.77 3.59 -19.82
CA LEU A 292 7.43 2.54 -20.60
C LEU A 292 8.75 2.11 -19.97
N LYS A 293 9.52 3.03 -19.39
CA LYS A 293 10.75 2.70 -18.66
C LYS A 293 10.44 1.80 -17.46
N THR A 294 9.49 2.21 -16.61
CA THR A 294 9.09 1.44 -15.41
C THR A 294 8.50 0.09 -15.83
N ARG A 295 7.60 0.08 -16.83
CA ARG A 295 7.04 -1.15 -17.38
C ARG A 295 8.11 -2.12 -17.83
N ARG A 296 9.14 -1.68 -18.57
CA ARG A 296 10.26 -2.54 -19.01
C ARG A 296 10.96 -3.20 -17.82
N LEU A 297 11.19 -2.45 -16.74
CA LEU A 297 11.82 -2.97 -15.53
C LEU A 297 10.94 -4.01 -14.84
N VAL A 298 9.65 -3.74 -14.68
CA VAL A 298 8.68 -4.68 -14.07
C VAL A 298 8.57 -5.95 -14.90
N GLN A 299 8.34 -5.82 -16.20
CA GLN A 299 8.15 -6.98 -17.09
C GLN A 299 9.43 -7.83 -17.21
N LYS A 300 10.63 -7.22 -17.12
CA LYS A 300 11.91 -7.95 -17.09
C LYS A 300 12.07 -8.84 -15.84
N LYS A 301 11.51 -8.38 -14.70
CA LYS A 301 11.58 -9.11 -13.41
C LYS A 301 10.43 -10.12 -13.23
N ARG A 302 9.44 -10.08 -14.11
CA ARG A 302 8.25 -10.93 -14.05
C ARG A 302 8.61 -12.41 -14.22
N LYS A 303 8.11 -13.23 -13.30
CA LYS A 303 8.18 -14.71 -13.33
C LYS A 303 6.81 -15.35 -13.44
N VAL A 304 5.76 -14.61 -13.05
CA VAL A 304 4.39 -15.11 -12.91
C VAL A 304 3.49 -14.52 -14.01
N SER A 305 2.66 -15.36 -14.63
CA SER A 305 1.72 -14.95 -15.69
C SER A 305 0.59 -14.06 -15.17
N ASP A 306 -0.09 -13.32 -16.07
CA ASP A 306 -1.30 -12.61 -15.67
C ASP A 306 -2.40 -13.58 -15.23
N LYS A 307 -2.49 -14.78 -15.84
CA LYS A 307 -3.42 -15.85 -15.44
C LYS A 307 -3.34 -16.16 -13.94
N GLU A 308 -2.14 -16.23 -13.37
CA GLU A 308 -1.95 -16.50 -11.95
C GLU A 308 -2.23 -15.28 -11.08
N ILE A 309 -1.83 -14.08 -11.52
CA ILE A 309 -2.05 -12.84 -10.78
C ILE A 309 -3.54 -12.53 -10.63
N ILE A 310 -4.29 -12.66 -11.71
CA ILE A 310 -5.72 -12.28 -11.73
C ILE A 310 -6.60 -13.18 -10.84
N LYS A 311 -6.11 -14.32 -10.38
CA LYS A 311 -6.81 -15.15 -9.39
C LYS A 311 -7.06 -14.41 -8.07
N ARG A 312 -6.20 -13.41 -7.77
CA ARG A 312 -6.23 -12.57 -6.56
C ARG A 312 -7.09 -11.33 -6.71
N PHE A 313 -7.54 -11.04 -7.94
CA PHE A 313 -8.27 -9.79 -8.22
C PHE A 313 -9.77 -10.00 -8.17
N VAL A 314 -10.46 -8.96 -7.73
CA VAL A 314 -11.91 -8.94 -7.60
C VAL A 314 -12.59 -8.24 -8.78
N GLY A 315 -13.83 -8.61 -9.05
CA GLY A 315 -14.65 -8.01 -10.09
C GLY A 315 -15.72 -7.04 -9.58
N LYS A 316 -15.75 -6.78 -8.27
CA LYS A 316 -16.64 -5.81 -7.63
C LYS A 316 -15.81 -4.74 -6.94
N ILE A 317 -16.29 -3.51 -6.97
CA ILE A 317 -15.71 -2.39 -6.23
C ILE A 317 -16.49 -2.27 -4.92
N ASP A 318 -15.82 -2.57 -3.82
CA ASP A 318 -16.37 -2.44 -2.46
C ASP A 318 -15.55 -1.41 -1.68
N PHE A 319 -15.62 -0.17 -2.15
CA PHE A 319 -14.83 0.91 -1.59
C PHE A 319 -15.48 1.41 -0.29
N GLN A 320 -14.70 1.47 0.76
CA GLN A 320 -15.12 1.68 2.15
C GLN A 320 -15.99 2.92 2.40
N ASP A 321 -15.88 3.97 1.56
CA ASP A 321 -16.61 5.23 1.75
C ASP A 321 -17.66 5.50 0.65
N ILE A 322 -17.85 4.60 -0.32
CA ILE A 322 -18.77 4.80 -1.42
C ILE A 322 -19.96 3.86 -1.29
N GLN A 323 -20.98 4.26 -0.54
CA GLN A 323 -22.29 3.62 -0.54
C GLN A 323 -23.17 4.21 -1.68
N ASN A 324 -22.78 3.95 -2.92
CA ASN A 324 -23.56 4.38 -4.06
C ASN A 324 -24.45 3.24 -4.57
N PRO A 325 -25.80 3.35 -4.51
CA PRO A 325 -26.70 2.31 -4.99
C PRO A 325 -26.48 1.93 -6.47
N LEU A 326 -26.16 2.92 -7.32
CA LEU A 326 -25.85 2.68 -8.74
C LEU A 326 -24.61 1.79 -8.91
N LEU A 327 -23.56 2.07 -8.12
CA LEU A 327 -22.35 1.23 -8.10
C LEU A 327 -22.70 -0.18 -7.63
N LYS A 328 -23.42 -0.31 -6.52
CA LYS A 328 -23.72 -1.59 -5.87
C LYS A 328 -24.63 -2.48 -6.73
N TYR A 329 -25.73 -1.93 -7.27
CA TYR A 329 -26.80 -2.72 -7.90
C TYR A 329 -26.73 -2.77 -9.43
N ILE A 330 -25.98 -1.87 -10.07
CA ILE A 330 -25.88 -1.82 -11.53
C ILE A 330 -24.44 -2.04 -12.00
N ALA A 331 -23.51 -1.18 -11.61
CA ALA A 331 -22.14 -1.23 -12.12
C ALA A 331 -21.41 -2.51 -11.68
N ASN A 332 -21.41 -2.84 -10.39
CA ASN A 332 -20.75 -4.03 -9.87
C ASN A 332 -21.23 -5.35 -10.52
N PRO A 333 -22.53 -5.63 -10.69
CA PRO A 333 -22.98 -6.82 -11.41
C PRO A 333 -22.44 -6.90 -12.84
N ILE A 334 -22.49 -5.80 -13.59
CA ILE A 334 -22.04 -5.74 -14.99
C ILE A 334 -20.53 -5.95 -15.09
N PHE A 335 -19.74 -5.19 -14.31
CA PHE A 335 -18.29 -5.30 -14.32
C PHE A 335 -17.82 -6.66 -13.81
N ASN A 336 -18.48 -7.22 -12.81
CA ASN A 336 -18.14 -8.55 -12.31
C ASN A 336 -18.48 -9.65 -13.34
N LEU A 337 -19.62 -9.56 -14.04
CA LEU A 337 -19.96 -10.50 -15.11
C LEU A 337 -18.91 -10.42 -16.23
N TYR A 338 -18.58 -9.22 -16.69
CA TYR A 338 -17.52 -9.03 -17.67
C TYR A 338 -16.19 -9.65 -17.20
N TRP A 339 -15.81 -9.39 -15.94
CA TRP A 339 -14.61 -9.97 -15.35
C TRP A 339 -14.62 -11.50 -15.34
N GLN A 340 -15.74 -12.14 -14.97
CA GLN A 340 -15.85 -13.60 -14.96
C GLN A 340 -15.68 -14.20 -16.37
N ILE A 341 -16.02 -13.46 -17.41
CA ILE A 341 -15.84 -13.87 -18.81
C ILE A 341 -14.36 -13.71 -19.21
N ILE A 342 -13.80 -12.49 -19.09
CA ILE A 342 -12.47 -12.21 -19.63
C ILE A 342 -11.35 -12.95 -18.88
N LYS A 343 -11.48 -13.19 -17.58
CA LYS A 343 -10.47 -13.94 -16.82
C LYS A 343 -10.30 -15.39 -17.30
N LYS A 344 -11.32 -15.97 -17.97
CA LYS A 344 -11.22 -17.31 -18.57
C LYS A 344 -10.42 -17.30 -19.88
N ILE A 345 -10.33 -16.14 -20.54
CA ILE A 345 -9.61 -15.94 -21.80
C ILE A 345 -8.12 -15.70 -21.53
N ILE A 346 -7.78 -15.12 -20.38
CA ILE A 346 -6.40 -14.81 -20.00
C ILE A 346 -5.67 -16.09 -19.62
N TRP A 347 -4.80 -16.57 -20.50
CA TRP A 347 -3.99 -17.78 -20.31
C TRP A 347 -2.48 -17.53 -20.24
N TRP A 348 -2.04 -16.31 -20.59
CA TRP A 348 -0.64 -15.87 -20.63
C TRP A 348 -0.10 -15.38 -19.30
#